data_97286a72e05862d16de7fb89fd0bec48
#
_entry.id   97286a72e05862d16de7fb89fd0bec48
#
_cell.length_a   1.000
_cell.length_b   1.000
_cell.length_c   1.000
_cell.angle_alpha   90.00
_cell.angle_beta   90.00
_cell.angle_gamma   90.00
#
_symmetry.space_group_name_H-M   'P 1'
#
loop_
_entity.id
_entity.type
_entity.pdbx_description
1 polymer ?
#
loop_
_entity_poly.entity_id
_entity_poly.type
_entity_poly.pdbx_seq_one_letter_code
_entity_poly.pdbx_strand_id
1 'polypeptide(L)'
;YYCDGKWSDAIDYSTKSTDSFSVMYVGDPQIGASVGQDSNTKEYHAMNDAYNWQGTLNSALSAHTDISFILSAGDQINQTKVTKEEDKLEQQIEYAGFLYPSQLRSTPIATTIGNHDSKSVNYQNHFNTPNAAVKAENTEGATTAGTDYYFRYGNTLFVSIDTNNYNCATHENVIKEAVENNKDAKWRVLMFHQDIYGSGYDHSDTDGMVLRTQLTPIIDNYDFDAVLQGHDHTYSRTYQISTDGKDHTDYTKAPSTSATDDFNAYLNDNICYNLESNADNAHKVIDPEGTVYFEANSATGSKYYQLIGTQQDYIAARSQSWRPTYSVIDITDVTLTVRTYDAATNEELVADGGIATAYTIVKQADKTSLVSAIEEAQKKLDEAKKSGLYTDASIAEAQALIDAAQTIADNAEATTKDVASAAAGLADVESKLVKIDNGNKDDDKNDDVKDDDKDVVAGYAKEGTGMAIWFTLAGVAFIGLTAVLVSDRKRKQQ
;
A
#
# COMPACT_ATOMS: atom_id res chain seq x y z
N TYR A 1 -21.79 19.43 -9.33
CA TYR A 1 -21.92 19.56 -10.79
C TYR A 1 -23.29 20.12 -11.19
N TYR A 2 -23.38 20.64 -12.39
CA TYR A 2 -24.61 21.22 -12.94
C TYR A 2 -25.02 20.44 -14.19
N CYS A 3 -26.26 19.94 -14.19
CA CYS A 3 -26.82 19.18 -15.32
C CYS A 3 -28.30 19.46 -15.44
N ASP A 4 -28.82 19.63 -16.65
CA ASP A 4 -30.24 19.87 -16.96
C ASP A 4 -30.86 21.02 -16.15
N GLY A 5 -30.12 22.12 -15.97
CA GLY A 5 -30.62 23.27 -15.25
C GLY A 5 -30.65 23.15 -13.71
N LYS A 6 -30.07 22.07 -13.16
CA LYS A 6 -30.01 21.83 -11.71
C LYS A 6 -28.58 21.58 -11.24
N TRP A 7 -28.28 22.06 -10.05
CA TRP A 7 -27.07 21.70 -9.33
C TRP A 7 -27.31 20.42 -8.55
N SER A 8 -26.27 19.56 -8.49
CA SER A 8 -26.24 18.46 -7.52
C SER A 8 -26.22 19.03 -6.09
N ASP A 9 -26.60 18.19 -5.13
CA ASP A 9 -26.31 18.48 -3.72
C ASP A 9 -24.81 18.68 -3.51
N ALA A 10 -24.45 19.52 -2.54
CA ALA A 10 -23.07 19.64 -2.10
C ALA A 10 -22.62 18.32 -1.45
N ILE A 11 -21.41 17.91 -1.74
CA ILE A 11 -20.80 16.69 -1.18
C ILE A 11 -19.51 17.14 -0.51
N ASP A 12 -19.37 16.81 0.77
CA ASP A 12 -18.15 17.07 1.50
C ASP A 12 -17.07 16.06 1.10
N TYR A 13 -15.91 16.57 0.75
CA TYR A 13 -14.70 15.80 0.54
C TYR A 13 -13.60 16.29 1.47
N SER A 14 -12.91 15.37 2.13
CA SER A 14 -11.77 15.68 2.98
C SER A 14 -10.55 14.88 2.53
N THR A 15 -9.48 15.57 2.20
CA THR A 15 -8.19 14.95 1.91
C THR A 15 -7.69 14.23 3.16
N LYS A 16 -7.29 12.97 3.00
CA LYS A 16 -6.67 12.17 4.07
C LYS A 16 -5.18 12.49 4.18
N SER A 17 -4.50 11.84 5.12
CA SER A 17 -3.05 11.95 5.28
C SER A 17 -2.31 11.56 4.00
N THR A 18 -1.18 12.21 3.74
CA THR A 18 -0.24 11.87 2.67
C THR A 18 1.08 11.30 3.20
N ASP A 19 1.28 11.32 4.52
CA ASP A 19 2.49 10.79 5.17
C ASP A 19 2.37 9.27 5.41
N SER A 20 1.19 8.85 5.87
CA SER A 20 0.77 7.44 5.89
C SER A 20 -0.70 7.39 5.51
N PHE A 21 -1.07 6.46 4.66
CA PHE A 21 -2.41 6.38 4.11
C PHE A 21 -2.75 4.94 3.69
N SER A 22 -4.05 4.69 3.57
CA SER A 22 -4.59 3.43 3.10
C SER A 22 -5.35 3.63 1.80
N VAL A 23 -5.25 2.66 0.90
CA VAL A 23 -6.04 2.61 -0.33
C VAL A 23 -6.75 1.25 -0.43
N MET A 24 -7.96 1.26 -0.99
CA MET A 24 -8.68 0.04 -1.31
C MET A 24 -8.28 -0.42 -2.71
N TYR A 25 -8.02 -1.71 -2.89
CA TYR A 25 -7.75 -2.33 -4.19
C TYR A 25 -8.78 -3.41 -4.46
N VAL A 26 -9.34 -3.41 -5.68
CA VAL A 26 -10.34 -4.37 -6.16
C VAL A 26 -10.08 -4.75 -7.59
N GLY A 27 -10.51 -5.95 -7.98
CA GLY A 27 -10.59 -6.40 -9.38
C GLY A 27 -12.03 -6.69 -9.79
N ASP A 28 -12.29 -6.53 -11.04
CA ASP A 28 -13.43 -7.11 -11.74
C ASP A 28 -14.80 -6.92 -11.04
N PRO A 29 -15.21 -5.66 -10.77
CA PRO A 29 -16.59 -5.40 -10.38
C PRO A 29 -17.59 -5.91 -11.40
N GLN A 30 -17.23 -5.87 -12.64
CA GLN A 30 -17.84 -6.46 -13.84
C GLN A 30 -19.37 -6.47 -13.78
N ILE A 31 -19.94 -5.25 -13.63
CA ILE A 31 -21.39 -5.04 -13.54
C ILE A 31 -22.07 -5.61 -14.78
N GLY A 32 -23.05 -6.50 -14.58
CA GLY A 32 -23.74 -7.21 -15.64
C GLY A 32 -23.25 -8.66 -15.85
N ALA A 33 -22.13 -9.06 -15.27
CA ALA A 33 -21.53 -10.38 -15.52
C ALA A 33 -22.35 -11.55 -14.94
N SER A 34 -23.22 -11.30 -13.97
CA SER A 34 -24.13 -12.33 -13.45
C SER A 34 -25.20 -12.79 -14.43
N VAL A 35 -25.29 -12.22 -15.64
CA VAL A 35 -26.25 -12.57 -16.70
C VAL A 35 -26.24 -14.06 -17.07
N GLY A 36 -25.17 -14.78 -16.84
CA GLY A 36 -25.07 -16.21 -17.06
C GLY A 36 -25.62 -17.09 -15.92
N GLN A 37 -26.04 -16.51 -14.80
CA GLN A 37 -26.41 -17.27 -13.60
C GLN A 37 -27.88 -17.73 -13.61
N ASP A 38 -28.77 -16.97 -14.25
CA ASP A 38 -30.17 -17.28 -14.36
C ASP A 38 -30.83 -16.74 -15.67
N SER A 39 -32.14 -16.79 -15.75
CA SER A 39 -32.92 -16.33 -16.97
C SER A 39 -33.50 -14.93 -16.80
N ASN A 40 -33.07 -14.13 -15.85
CA ASN A 40 -33.52 -12.75 -15.69
C ASN A 40 -32.99 -11.82 -16.79
N THR A 41 -33.47 -10.57 -16.80
CA THR A 41 -33.04 -9.59 -17.79
C THR A 41 -31.64 -9.04 -17.50
N LYS A 42 -30.98 -8.50 -18.52
CA LYS A 42 -29.66 -7.86 -18.35
C LYS A 42 -29.70 -6.70 -17.37
N GLU A 43 -30.78 -5.90 -17.39
CA GLU A 43 -30.97 -4.79 -16.45
C GLU A 43 -31.08 -5.29 -15.01
N TYR A 44 -31.73 -6.43 -14.80
CA TYR A 44 -31.82 -7.05 -13.46
C TYR A 44 -30.41 -7.45 -12.97
N HIS A 45 -29.61 -8.08 -13.82
CA HIS A 45 -28.25 -8.47 -13.49
C HIS A 45 -27.35 -7.26 -13.19
N ALA A 46 -27.42 -6.23 -14.02
CA ALA A 46 -26.68 -4.99 -13.77
C ALA A 46 -27.09 -4.33 -12.44
N MET A 47 -28.38 -4.34 -12.09
CA MET A 47 -28.85 -3.84 -10.80
C MET A 47 -28.39 -4.71 -9.62
N ASN A 48 -28.44 -6.03 -9.76
CA ASN A 48 -27.97 -6.97 -8.74
C ASN A 48 -26.48 -6.81 -8.48
N ASP A 49 -25.69 -6.75 -9.54
CA ASP A 49 -24.24 -6.59 -9.42
C ASP A 49 -23.86 -5.21 -8.85
N ALA A 50 -24.59 -4.15 -9.23
CA ALA A 50 -24.45 -2.82 -8.63
C ALA A 50 -24.78 -2.82 -7.12
N TYR A 51 -25.79 -3.58 -6.70
CA TYR A 51 -26.11 -3.75 -5.28
C TYR A 51 -25.00 -4.49 -4.53
N ASN A 52 -24.45 -5.55 -5.10
CA ASN A 52 -23.33 -6.29 -4.51
C ASN A 52 -22.07 -5.42 -4.44
N TRP A 53 -21.80 -4.63 -5.48
CA TRP A 53 -20.72 -3.64 -5.50
C TRP A 53 -20.86 -2.62 -4.36
N GLN A 54 -22.06 -2.06 -4.19
CA GLN A 54 -22.36 -1.17 -3.07
C GLN A 54 -22.14 -1.87 -1.72
N GLY A 55 -22.49 -3.15 -1.62
CA GLY A 55 -22.25 -3.97 -0.44
C GLY A 55 -20.77 -4.06 -0.09
N THR A 56 -19.93 -4.36 -1.07
CA THR A 56 -18.45 -4.42 -0.90
C THR A 56 -17.87 -3.08 -0.48
N LEU A 57 -18.29 -1.98 -1.11
CA LEU A 57 -17.86 -0.64 -0.72
C LEU A 57 -18.31 -0.26 0.69
N ASN A 58 -19.55 -0.58 1.07
CA ASN A 58 -20.04 -0.34 2.43
C ASN A 58 -19.20 -1.10 3.45
N SER A 59 -18.94 -2.37 3.19
CA SER A 59 -18.15 -3.24 4.05
C SER A 59 -16.74 -2.67 4.25
N ALA A 60 -16.03 -2.46 3.17
CA ALA A 60 -14.65 -1.97 3.19
C ALA A 60 -14.51 -0.59 3.85
N LEU A 61 -15.30 0.40 3.41
CA LEU A 61 -15.18 1.79 3.89
C LEU A 61 -15.73 1.98 5.31
N SER A 62 -16.56 1.05 5.82
CA SER A 62 -17.00 1.05 7.22
C SER A 62 -15.95 0.42 8.14
N ALA A 63 -15.26 -0.62 7.67
CA ALA A 63 -14.21 -1.29 8.43
C ALA A 63 -12.89 -0.49 8.42
N HIS A 64 -12.59 0.20 7.32
CA HIS A 64 -11.36 0.95 7.07
C HIS A 64 -11.70 2.42 6.74
N THR A 65 -11.96 3.22 7.76
CA THR A 65 -12.45 4.61 7.61
C THR A 65 -11.39 5.60 7.13
N ASP A 66 -10.14 5.20 7.08
CA ASP A 66 -8.97 5.98 6.65
C ASP A 66 -8.60 5.78 5.17
N ILE A 67 -9.32 4.93 4.43
CA ILE A 67 -9.12 4.76 2.99
C ILE A 67 -9.21 6.11 2.28
N SER A 68 -8.14 6.46 1.57
CA SER A 68 -7.98 7.71 0.84
C SER A 68 -8.67 7.69 -0.52
N PHE A 69 -8.55 6.56 -1.24
CA PHE A 69 -9.16 6.33 -2.55
C PHE A 69 -9.20 4.84 -2.88
N ILE A 70 -9.82 4.50 -4.00
CA ILE A 70 -9.99 3.14 -4.49
C ILE A 70 -9.18 2.96 -5.78
N LEU A 71 -8.53 1.81 -5.92
CA LEU A 71 -7.89 1.32 -7.14
C LEU A 71 -8.73 0.17 -7.70
N SER A 72 -9.16 0.25 -8.95
CA SER A 72 -9.92 -0.80 -9.63
C SER A 72 -9.16 -1.31 -10.84
N ALA A 73 -8.77 -2.59 -10.79
CA ALA A 73 -7.89 -3.22 -11.77
C ALA A 73 -8.59 -3.67 -13.05
N GLY A 74 -9.62 -2.94 -13.49
CA GLY A 74 -10.28 -3.17 -14.79
C GLY A 74 -11.60 -3.91 -14.69
N ASP A 75 -12.21 -4.11 -15.84
CA ASP A 75 -13.50 -4.73 -16.01
C ASP A 75 -14.58 -4.16 -15.08
N GLN A 76 -14.82 -2.86 -15.22
CA GLN A 76 -15.88 -2.17 -14.50
C GLN A 76 -17.26 -2.65 -14.95
N ILE A 77 -17.37 -3.07 -16.21
CA ILE A 77 -18.60 -3.52 -16.87
C ILE A 77 -18.41 -4.89 -17.54
N ASN A 78 -19.51 -5.52 -17.93
CA ASN A 78 -19.51 -6.82 -18.63
C ASN A 78 -19.65 -6.69 -20.15
N GLN A 79 -20.44 -5.73 -20.66
CA GLN A 79 -20.78 -5.64 -22.07
C GLN A 79 -19.61 -5.15 -22.93
N THR A 80 -19.03 -6.03 -23.74
CA THR A 80 -17.93 -5.71 -24.67
C THR A 80 -18.39 -5.19 -26.03
N LYS A 81 -19.63 -5.52 -26.47
CA LYS A 81 -20.12 -5.20 -27.79
C LYS A 81 -20.66 -3.77 -27.86
N VAL A 82 -20.41 -3.10 -28.98
CA VAL A 82 -20.90 -1.73 -29.28
C VAL A 82 -21.42 -1.62 -30.71
N THR A 83 -21.78 -2.74 -31.30
CA THR A 83 -22.20 -2.80 -32.74
C THR A 83 -23.61 -2.33 -32.95
N LYS A 84 -24.46 -2.41 -31.95
CA LYS A 84 -25.88 -2.00 -31.99
C LYS A 84 -26.15 -0.95 -30.92
N GLU A 85 -27.19 -0.17 -31.07
CA GLU A 85 -27.63 0.81 -30.07
C GLU A 85 -28.02 0.14 -28.74
N GLU A 86 -28.55 -1.09 -28.77
CA GLU A 86 -28.88 -1.89 -27.59
C GLU A 86 -27.60 -2.21 -26.78
N ASP A 87 -26.53 -2.61 -27.46
CA ASP A 87 -25.23 -2.91 -26.81
C ASP A 87 -24.66 -1.66 -26.13
N LYS A 88 -24.76 -0.49 -26.79
CA LYS A 88 -24.30 0.79 -26.22
C LYS A 88 -25.11 1.20 -25.01
N LEU A 89 -26.45 1.01 -25.08
CA LEU A 89 -27.32 1.30 -23.92
C LEU A 89 -27.01 0.38 -22.76
N GLU A 90 -26.76 -0.90 -23.02
CA GLU A 90 -26.36 -1.85 -22.01
C GLU A 90 -25.05 -1.41 -21.27
N GLN A 91 -24.02 -1.02 -22.02
CA GLN A 91 -22.81 -0.45 -21.42
C GLN A 91 -23.10 0.78 -20.53
N GLN A 92 -24.00 1.68 -20.98
CA GLN A 92 -24.37 2.85 -20.17
C GLN A 92 -25.09 2.46 -18.87
N ILE A 93 -25.93 1.43 -18.91
CA ILE A 93 -26.62 0.89 -17.74
C ILE A 93 -25.60 0.28 -16.77
N GLU A 94 -24.64 -0.49 -17.29
CA GLU A 94 -23.60 -1.12 -16.48
C GLU A 94 -22.65 -0.09 -15.84
N TYR A 95 -22.18 0.93 -16.58
CA TYR A 95 -21.42 2.04 -15.99
C TYR A 95 -22.23 2.84 -14.98
N ALA A 96 -23.52 3.05 -15.23
CA ALA A 96 -24.38 3.68 -14.24
C ALA A 96 -24.49 2.83 -12.96
N GLY A 97 -24.54 1.50 -13.09
CA GLY A 97 -24.49 0.56 -11.98
C GLY A 97 -23.17 0.62 -11.21
N PHE A 98 -22.03 0.68 -11.91
CA PHE A 98 -20.71 0.83 -11.30
C PHE A 98 -20.59 2.14 -10.51
N LEU A 99 -21.12 3.24 -11.04
CA LEU A 99 -21.07 4.57 -10.40
C LEU A 99 -22.23 4.83 -9.41
N TYR A 100 -23.18 3.90 -9.30
CA TYR A 100 -24.37 4.04 -8.44
C TYR A 100 -24.06 4.20 -6.95
N PRO A 101 -23.08 3.49 -6.34
CA PRO A 101 -22.82 3.57 -4.92
C PRO A 101 -22.54 5.00 -4.45
N SER A 102 -23.27 5.44 -3.42
CA SER A 102 -23.14 6.79 -2.89
C SER A 102 -21.75 7.09 -2.31
N GLN A 103 -21.01 6.07 -1.92
CA GLN A 103 -19.64 6.14 -1.42
C GLN A 103 -18.69 6.76 -2.44
N LEU A 104 -18.88 6.48 -3.72
CA LEU A 104 -18.07 7.02 -4.82
C LEU A 104 -18.24 8.53 -5.03
N ARG A 105 -19.22 9.15 -4.36
CA ARG A 105 -19.39 10.61 -4.38
C ARG A 105 -18.34 11.32 -3.55
N SER A 106 -17.85 10.69 -2.48
CA SER A 106 -16.86 11.26 -1.54
C SER A 106 -15.56 10.47 -1.44
N THR A 107 -15.48 9.30 -2.08
CA THR A 107 -14.24 8.50 -2.14
C THR A 107 -13.78 8.44 -3.60
N PRO A 108 -12.65 9.05 -3.97
CA PRO A 108 -12.13 8.99 -5.32
C PRO A 108 -11.82 7.55 -5.74
N ILE A 109 -11.94 7.27 -7.05
CA ILE A 109 -11.59 5.99 -7.62
C ILE A 109 -10.67 6.21 -8.82
N ALA A 110 -9.58 5.44 -8.89
CA ALA A 110 -8.68 5.33 -10.03
C ALA A 110 -8.88 3.94 -10.65
N THR A 111 -9.25 3.90 -11.92
CA THR A 111 -9.57 2.67 -12.65
C THR A 111 -8.52 2.39 -13.72
N THR A 112 -8.30 1.12 -14.07
CA THR A 112 -7.61 0.75 -15.30
C THR A 112 -8.59 0.21 -16.33
N ILE A 113 -8.19 0.11 -17.59
CA ILE A 113 -9.03 -0.37 -18.68
C ILE A 113 -8.95 -1.89 -18.70
N GLY A 114 -10.09 -2.57 -18.43
CA GLY A 114 -10.20 -4.00 -18.61
C GLY A 114 -10.55 -4.38 -20.06
N ASN A 115 -10.51 -5.66 -20.38
CA ASN A 115 -10.82 -6.11 -21.73
C ASN A 115 -12.31 -5.90 -22.10
N HIS A 116 -13.19 -5.88 -21.11
CA HIS A 116 -14.59 -5.52 -21.29
C HIS A 116 -14.80 -4.01 -21.48
N ASP A 117 -13.94 -3.16 -20.90
CA ASP A 117 -13.99 -1.70 -21.09
C ASP A 117 -13.39 -1.24 -22.41
N SER A 118 -12.42 -1.97 -22.98
CA SER A 118 -11.47 -1.52 -24.01
C SER A 118 -12.10 -1.23 -25.38
N LYS A 119 -13.30 -1.69 -25.64
CA LYS A 119 -13.90 -1.70 -26.97
C LYS A 119 -14.70 -0.44 -27.32
N SER A 120 -14.87 0.51 -26.42
CA SER A 120 -15.64 1.72 -26.66
C SER A 120 -15.08 2.95 -25.98
N VAL A 121 -15.47 4.14 -26.47
CA VAL A 121 -15.16 5.44 -25.86
C VAL A 121 -15.89 5.68 -24.53
N ASN A 122 -16.80 4.80 -24.14
CA ASN A 122 -17.62 5.01 -22.94
C ASN A 122 -16.78 5.09 -21.68
N TYR A 123 -15.69 4.33 -21.58
CA TYR A 123 -14.77 4.41 -20.42
C TYR A 123 -14.27 5.85 -20.21
N GLN A 124 -13.69 6.49 -21.23
CA GLN A 124 -13.17 7.86 -21.10
C GLN A 124 -14.27 8.92 -20.88
N ASN A 125 -15.53 8.59 -21.15
CA ASN A 125 -16.65 9.48 -20.83
C ASN A 125 -17.02 9.44 -19.34
N HIS A 126 -16.64 8.38 -18.63
CA HIS A 126 -16.99 8.16 -17.23
C HIS A 126 -15.82 8.43 -16.25
N PHE A 127 -14.58 8.28 -16.73
CA PHE A 127 -13.39 8.41 -15.88
C PHE A 127 -12.46 9.52 -16.35
N ASN A 128 -12.01 10.33 -15.39
CA ASN A 128 -10.99 11.35 -15.63
C ASN A 128 -9.62 10.80 -15.22
N THR A 129 -8.78 10.53 -16.22
CA THR A 129 -7.44 9.96 -16.02
C THR A 129 -6.40 11.08 -16.04
N PRO A 130 -5.77 11.41 -14.90
CA PRO A 130 -4.77 12.48 -14.84
C PRO A 130 -3.48 12.07 -15.56
N ASN A 131 -2.79 13.05 -16.14
CA ASN A 131 -1.55 12.81 -16.90
C ASN A 131 -1.67 11.72 -17.97
N ALA A 132 -2.87 11.56 -18.53
CA ALA A 132 -3.09 10.61 -19.60
C ALA A 132 -2.17 10.91 -20.79
N ALA A 133 -1.63 9.85 -21.39
CA ALA A 133 -0.76 9.94 -22.55
C ALA A 133 -1.56 10.35 -23.80
N VAL A 134 -1.96 11.62 -23.89
CA VAL A 134 -2.79 12.17 -24.97
C VAL A 134 -1.94 12.67 -26.15
N LYS A 135 -0.64 12.40 -26.13
CA LYS A 135 0.25 12.81 -27.21
C LYS A 135 -0.01 11.97 -28.46
N ALA A 136 -0.05 12.63 -29.62
CA ALA A 136 -0.29 11.96 -30.90
C ALA A 136 0.70 10.81 -31.16
N GLU A 137 1.91 10.91 -30.68
CA GLU A 137 2.92 9.87 -30.72
C GLU A 137 2.64 8.63 -29.84
N ASN A 138 1.79 8.75 -28.86
CA ASN A 138 1.43 7.64 -27.95
C ASN A 138 0.10 6.97 -28.31
N THR A 139 -0.55 7.43 -29.39
CA THR A 139 -1.84 6.84 -29.82
C THR A 139 -1.72 5.41 -30.31
N GLU A 140 -0.53 4.95 -30.68
CA GLU A 140 -0.29 3.54 -31.06
C GLU A 140 -0.46 2.58 -29.88
N GLY A 141 -0.33 3.07 -28.64
CA GLY A 141 -0.50 2.31 -27.40
C GLY A 141 -1.92 2.31 -26.85
N ALA A 142 -2.79 3.21 -27.32
CA ALA A 142 -4.14 3.36 -26.82
C ALA A 142 -5.10 2.30 -27.38
N THR A 143 -6.16 2.03 -26.63
CA THR A 143 -7.37 1.37 -27.15
C THR A 143 -8.45 2.41 -27.45
N THR A 144 -9.61 1.95 -27.92
CA THR A 144 -10.77 2.85 -28.10
C THR A 144 -11.22 3.49 -26.78
N ALA A 145 -10.99 2.82 -25.66
CA ALA A 145 -11.40 3.27 -24.33
C ALA A 145 -10.52 4.37 -23.77
N GLY A 146 -9.27 4.46 -24.16
CA GLY A 146 -8.33 5.45 -23.64
C GLY A 146 -6.88 5.00 -23.72
N THR A 147 -6.08 5.44 -22.79
CA THR A 147 -4.64 5.22 -22.76
C THR A 147 -4.12 5.14 -21.30
N ASP A 148 -2.85 4.86 -21.19
CA ASP A 148 -2.10 4.87 -19.93
C ASP A 148 -2.17 6.23 -19.23
N TYR A 149 -2.05 6.22 -17.92
CA TYR A 149 -1.99 7.43 -17.10
C TYR A 149 -1.22 7.19 -15.79
N TYR A 150 -0.88 8.26 -15.09
CA TYR A 150 -0.25 8.16 -13.79
C TYR A 150 -0.64 9.32 -12.86
N PHE A 151 -0.49 9.10 -11.57
CA PHE A 151 -0.66 10.13 -10.55
C PHE A 151 0.21 9.82 -9.33
N ARG A 152 0.38 10.85 -8.51
CA ARG A 152 1.10 10.71 -7.24
C ARG A 152 0.17 11.00 -6.07
N TYR A 153 0.27 10.21 -5.02
CA TYR A 153 -0.34 10.49 -3.72
C TYR A 153 0.71 10.27 -2.61
N GLY A 154 0.99 11.33 -1.84
CA GLY A 154 2.07 11.32 -0.85
C GLY A 154 3.43 10.97 -1.46
N ASN A 155 4.06 9.96 -0.92
CA ASN A 155 5.36 9.44 -1.36
C ASN A 155 5.25 8.30 -2.39
N THR A 156 4.07 8.04 -2.93
CA THR A 156 3.80 6.91 -3.83
C THR A 156 3.41 7.39 -5.23
N LEU A 157 4.08 6.86 -6.24
CA LEU A 157 3.71 6.96 -7.65
C LEU A 157 2.82 5.78 -8.03
N PHE A 158 1.65 6.07 -8.57
CA PHE A 158 0.74 5.09 -9.17
C PHE A 158 0.74 5.27 -10.67
N VAL A 159 0.95 4.17 -11.39
CA VAL A 159 0.89 4.13 -12.86
C VAL A 159 -0.15 3.11 -13.28
N SER A 160 -1.01 3.46 -14.22
CA SER A 160 -2.00 2.56 -14.82
C SER A 160 -1.73 2.43 -16.31
N ILE A 161 -1.59 1.20 -16.82
CA ILE A 161 -1.38 0.92 -18.23
C ILE A 161 -2.51 0.07 -18.80
N ASP A 162 -2.83 0.32 -20.07
CA ASP A 162 -3.89 -0.39 -20.83
C ASP A 162 -3.32 -1.61 -21.56
N THR A 163 -3.20 -2.72 -20.83
CA THR A 163 -2.63 -3.98 -21.34
C THR A 163 -3.50 -4.68 -22.41
N ASN A 164 -4.67 -4.12 -22.76
CA ASN A 164 -5.39 -4.54 -23.97
C ASN A 164 -4.66 -4.14 -25.25
N ASN A 165 -3.71 -3.27 -25.12
CA ASN A 165 -2.73 -2.96 -26.15
C ASN A 165 -1.44 -3.71 -25.88
N TYR A 166 -1.06 -4.59 -26.77
CA TYR A 166 0.12 -5.45 -26.64
C TYR A 166 1.44 -4.77 -27.07
N ASN A 167 1.41 -3.48 -27.44
CA ASN A 167 2.63 -2.73 -27.76
C ASN A 167 3.28 -2.16 -26.48
N CYS A 168 4.00 -3.01 -25.76
CA CYS A 168 4.60 -2.66 -24.48
C CYS A 168 5.63 -1.52 -24.54
N ALA A 169 6.22 -1.25 -25.69
CA ALA A 169 7.12 -0.11 -25.88
C ALA A 169 6.42 1.25 -25.68
N THR A 170 5.10 1.34 -25.95
CA THR A 170 4.34 2.57 -25.67
C THR A 170 4.05 2.72 -24.19
N HIS A 171 3.77 1.62 -23.48
CA HIS A 171 3.64 1.60 -22.03
C HIS A 171 4.96 2.01 -21.36
N GLU A 172 6.09 1.52 -21.85
CA GLU A 172 7.41 1.91 -21.35
C GLU A 172 7.65 3.44 -21.44
N ASN A 173 7.23 4.08 -22.54
CA ASN A 173 7.35 5.53 -22.68
C ASN A 173 6.58 6.29 -21.57
N VAL A 174 5.38 5.85 -21.22
CA VAL A 174 4.56 6.46 -20.16
C VAL A 174 5.16 6.17 -18.78
N ILE A 175 5.58 4.95 -18.52
CA ILE A 175 6.26 4.54 -17.29
C ILE A 175 7.51 5.39 -17.07
N LYS A 176 8.34 5.54 -18.09
CA LYS A 176 9.55 6.38 -18.07
C LYS A 176 9.21 7.83 -17.70
N GLU A 177 8.24 8.43 -18.40
CA GLU A 177 7.79 9.81 -18.10
C GLU A 177 7.31 9.93 -16.66
N ALA A 178 6.49 8.99 -16.19
CA ALA A 178 5.95 8.97 -14.84
C ALA A 178 7.07 8.91 -13.78
N VAL A 179 8.05 8.03 -13.97
CA VAL A 179 9.18 7.87 -13.05
C VAL A 179 10.11 9.10 -13.11
N GLU A 180 10.40 9.62 -14.29
CA GLU A 180 11.25 10.83 -14.46
C GLU A 180 10.63 12.06 -13.78
N ASN A 181 9.31 12.21 -13.82
CA ASN A 181 8.58 13.30 -13.18
C ASN A 181 8.41 13.11 -11.67
N ASN A 182 8.64 11.91 -11.14
CA ASN A 182 8.43 11.56 -9.73
C ASN A 182 9.63 10.80 -9.13
N LYS A 183 10.84 11.25 -9.42
CA LYS A 183 12.11 10.59 -8.98
C LYS A 183 12.23 10.42 -7.47
N ASP A 184 11.57 11.28 -6.71
CA ASP A 184 11.56 11.29 -5.25
C ASP A 184 10.41 10.44 -4.66
N ALA A 185 9.61 9.79 -5.49
CA ALA A 185 8.63 8.83 -5.01
C ALA A 185 9.36 7.62 -4.41
N LYS A 186 9.03 7.30 -3.15
CA LYS A 186 9.62 6.17 -2.46
C LYS A 186 9.02 4.84 -2.90
N TRP A 187 7.72 4.85 -3.17
CA TRP A 187 6.95 3.69 -3.62
C TRP A 187 6.49 3.86 -5.06
N ARG A 188 6.54 2.80 -5.83
CA ARG A 188 6.03 2.72 -7.20
C ARG A 188 5.10 1.53 -7.32
N VAL A 189 3.83 1.82 -7.62
CA VAL A 189 2.77 0.82 -7.80
C VAL A 189 2.27 0.89 -9.23
N LEU A 190 2.32 -0.23 -9.94
CA LEU A 190 1.78 -0.36 -11.28
C LEU A 190 0.44 -1.10 -11.21
N MET A 191 -0.53 -0.68 -12.01
CA MET A 191 -1.83 -1.33 -12.13
C MET A 191 -2.17 -1.56 -13.59
N PHE A 192 -2.61 -2.77 -13.90
CA PHE A 192 -3.16 -3.13 -15.21
C PHE A 192 -4.12 -4.31 -15.07
N HIS A 193 -4.85 -4.63 -16.14
CA HIS A 193 -5.93 -5.59 -16.03
C HIS A 193 -5.48 -7.04 -16.16
N GLN A 194 -4.83 -7.42 -17.29
CA GLN A 194 -4.44 -8.81 -17.53
C GLN A 194 -3.43 -9.29 -16.49
N ASP A 195 -3.66 -10.46 -15.94
CA ASP A 195 -2.78 -11.08 -14.96
C ASP A 195 -1.60 -11.80 -15.64
N ILE A 196 -0.45 -11.15 -15.67
CA ILE A 196 0.76 -11.77 -16.22
C ILE A 196 1.40 -12.80 -15.28
N TYR A 197 1.05 -12.73 -13.99
CA TYR A 197 1.42 -13.67 -12.93
C TYR A 197 0.23 -13.93 -12.03
N GLY A 198 -0.73 -14.67 -12.51
CA GLY A 198 -1.94 -15.05 -11.79
C GLY A 198 -2.05 -16.55 -11.54
N SER A 199 -3.21 -17.01 -11.12
CA SER A 199 -3.47 -18.41 -10.80
C SER A 199 -4.84 -18.92 -11.26
N GLY A 200 -5.59 -18.12 -12.00
CA GLY A 200 -6.89 -18.50 -12.54
C GLY A 200 -6.79 -19.33 -13.82
N TYR A 201 -7.76 -20.22 -14.02
CA TYR A 201 -7.71 -21.24 -15.06
C TYR A 201 -7.88 -20.69 -16.49
N ASP A 202 -8.58 -19.57 -16.67
CA ASP A 202 -9.00 -19.13 -18.01
C ASP A 202 -8.00 -18.19 -18.68
N HIS A 203 -7.25 -17.40 -17.91
CA HIS A 203 -6.40 -16.34 -18.46
C HIS A 203 -4.92 -16.43 -18.05
N SER A 204 -4.60 -16.80 -16.81
CA SER A 204 -3.20 -16.85 -16.33
C SER A 204 -2.30 -17.77 -17.14
N ASP A 205 -2.84 -18.76 -17.87
CA ASP A 205 -2.12 -19.68 -18.75
C ASP A 205 -2.37 -19.41 -20.24
N THR A 206 -2.96 -18.26 -20.59
CA THR A 206 -3.25 -17.85 -21.96
C THR A 206 -2.73 -16.45 -22.28
N ASP A 207 -3.58 -15.44 -22.31
CA ASP A 207 -3.23 -14.08 -22.73
C ASP A 207 -2.28 -13.34 -21.76
N GLY A 208 -2.37 -13.59 -20.45
CA GLY A 208 -1.41 -13.10 -19.47
C GLY A 208 0.03 -13.53 -19.80
N MET A 209 0.21 -14.77 -20.23
CA MET A 209 1.53 -15.29 -20.63
C MET A 209 2.14 -14.56 -21.82
N VAL A 210 1.31 -14.07 -22.75
CA VAL A 210 1.79 -13.34 -23.94
C VAL A 210 2.45 -12.01 -23.54
N LEU A 211 1.92 -11.33 -22.53
CA LEU A 211 2.43 -10.05 -22.04
C LEU A 211 3.64 -10.19 -21.10
N ARG A 212 3.75 -11.32 -20.41
CA ARG A 212 4.75 -11.55 -19.36
C ARG A 212 6.19 -11.26 -19.81
N THR A 213 6.61 -11.83 -20.94
CA THR A 213 7.98 -11.67 -21.43
C THR A 213 8.32 -10.24 -21.83
N GLN A 214 7.36 -9.39 -22.11
CA GLN A 214 7.57 -8.01 -22.51
C GLN A 214 7.50 -7.05 -21.31
N LEU A 215 6.57 -7.28 -20.39
CA LEU A 215 6.35 -6.37 -19.25
C LEU A 215 7.30 -6.63 -18.08
N THR A 216 7.69 -7.87 -17.81
CA THR A 216 8.58 -8.20 -16.68
C THR A 216 9.87 -7.37 -16.70
N PRO A 217 10.63 -7.31 -17.82
CA PRO A 217 11.87 -6.51 -17.84
C PRO A 217 11.60 -5.00 -17.73
N ILE A 218 10.47 -4.49 -18.24
CA ILE A 218 10.11 -3.08 -18.10
C ILE A 218 9.81 -2.76 -16.63
N ILE A 219 8.99 -3.58 -15.98
CA ILE A 219 8.59 -3.40 -14.58
C ILE A 219 9.81 -3.39 -13.66
N ASP A 220 10.71 -4.35 -13.85
CA ASP A 220 11.96 -4.49 -13.09
C ASP A 220 12.90 -3.30 -13.33
N ASN A 221 13.10 -2.90 -14.60
CA ASN A 221 13.99 -1.79 -14.98
C ASN A 221 13.58 -0.43 -14.37
N TYR A 222 12.31 -0.26 -14.03
CA TYR A 222 11.78 0.97 -13.41
C TYR A 222 11.48 0.80 -11.91
N ASP A 223 11.99 -0.24 -11.25
CA ASP A 223 11.92 -0.50 -9.80
C ASP A 223 10.49 -0.38 -9.24
N PHE A 224 9.52 -1.07 -9.81
CA PHE A 224 8.19 -1.14 -9.24
C PHE A 224 8.17 -2.08 -8.04
N ASP A 225 7.56 -1.64 -6.94
CA ASP A 225 7.46 -2.40 -5.71
C ASP A 225 6.34 -3.44 -5.75
N ALA A 226 5.22 -3.05 -6.35
CA ALA A 226 4.03 -3.89 -6.43
C ALA A 226 3.29 -3.67 -7.75
N VAL A 227 2.72 -4.75 -8.28
CA VAL A 227 1.81 -4.75 -9.43
C VAL A 227 0.45 -5.25 -8.98
N LEU A 228 -0.61 -4.53 -9.39
CA LEU A 228 -2.00 -4.84 -9.10
C LEU A 228 -2.70 -5.27 -10.38
N GLN A 229 -3.26 -6.48 -10.38
CA GLN A 229 -3.87 -7.15 -11.55
C GLN A 229 -5.31 -7.56 -11.23
N GLY A 230 -6.11 -7.82 -12.26
CA GLY A 230 -7.45 -8.40 -12.20
C GLY A 230 -7.58 -9.58 -13.14
N HIS A 231 -8.72 -9.69 -13.84
CA HIS A 231 -8.99 -10.55 -14.98
C HIS A 231 -9.37 -12.00 -14.65
N ASP A 232 -8.63 -12.68 -13.79
CA ASP A 232 -8.85 -14.11 -13.49
C ASP A 232 -9.84 -14.37 -12.34
N HIS A 233 -10.35 -13.31 -11.71
CA HIS A 233 -11.35 -13.41 -10.66
C HIS A 233 -10.99 -14.43 -9.56
N THR A 234 -9.69 -14.56 -9.28
CA THR A 234 -9.13 -15.33 -8.17
C THR A 234 -8.22 -14.43 -7.33
N TYR A 235 -7.86 -14.86 -6.15
CA TYR A 235 -6.80 -14.18 -5.39
C TYR A 235 -5.48 -14.91 -5.61
N SER A 236 -4.46 -14.19 -6.00
CA SER A 236 -3.10 -14.68 -5.93
C SER A 236 -2.08 -13.60 -5.56
N ARG A 237 -0.96 -14.04 -5.03
CA ARG A 237 0.23 -13.25 -4.74
C ARG A 237 1.47 -14.04 -5.09
N THR A 238 2.40 -13.39 -5.77
CA THR A 238 3.68 -14.01 -6.13
C THR A 238 4.71 -13.92 -5.00
N TYR A 239 5.82 -14.61 -5.14
CA TYR A 239 7.09 -14.22 -4.53
C TYR A 239 7.56 -12.90 -5.13
N GLN A 240 8.69 -12.34 -4.66
CA GLN A 240 9.33 -11.23 -5.34
C GLN A 240 9.93 -11.74 -6.67
N ILE A 241 9.62 -11.05 -7.76
CA ILE A 241 10.00 -11.41 -9.13
C ILE A 241 10.91 -10.33 -9.69
N SER A 242 12.05 -10.72 -10.21
CA SER A 242 12.93 -9.87 -11.03
C SER A 242 13.12 -10.47 -12.42
N THR A 243 13.54 -9.67 -13.40
CA THR A 243 13.90 -10.16 -14.73
C THR A 243 15.10 -11.11 -14.65
N ASP A 244 15.19 -12.09 -15.54
CA ASP A 244 16.38 -12.92 -15.67
C ASP A 244 17.52 -12.23 -16.45
N GLY A 245 17.29 -10.99 -16.88
CA GLY A 245 18.25 -10.16 -17.61
C GLY A 245 18.49 -10.55 -19.05
N LYS A 246 17.72 -11.48 -19.58
CA LYS A 246 17.83 -11.91 -20.98
C LYS A 246 16.77 -11.26 -21.84
N ASP A 247 17.06 -11.20 -23.15
CA ASP A 247 16.08 -10.79 -24.14
C ASP A 247 15.20 -11.98 -24.54
N HIS A 248 13.91 -11.86 -24.31
CA HIS A 248 12.87 -12.83 -24.65
C HIS A 248 11.96 -12.33 -25.78
N THR A 249 12.41 -11.38 -26.59
CA THR A 249 11.63 -10.75 -27.67
C THR A 249 11.79 -11.42 -29.01
N ASP A 250 12.57 -12.50 -29.12
CA ASP A 250 12.79 -13.26 -30.35
C ASP A 250 11.58 -14.10 -30.80
N TYR A 251 10.51 -14.20 -29.95
CA TYR A 251 9.23 -14.77 -30.36
C TYR A 251 8.52 -13.82 -31.32
N THR A 252 8.57 -14.14 -32.61
CA THR A 252 8.19 -13.25 -33.71
C THR A 252 6.71 -13.28 -34.08
N LYS A 253 5.90 -14.14 -33.48
CA LYS A 253 4.45 -14.16 -33.74
C LYS A 253 3.81 -12.92 -33.10
N ALA A 254 2.80 -12.36 -33.80
CA ALA A 254 2.01 -11.27 -33.24
C ALA A 254 1.36 -11.73 -31.93
N PRO A 255 1.34 -10.87 -30.88
CA PRO A 255 0.63 -11.15 -29.64
C PRO A 255 -0.83 -11.53 -29.90
N SER A 256 -1.35 -12.47 -29.14
CA SER A 256 -2.71 -12.98 -29.20
C SER A 256 -3.32 -13.01 -27.82
N THR A 257 -4.63 -12.87 -27.72
CA THR A 257 -5.38 -13.08 -26.48
C THR A 257 -5.50 -14.55 -26.10
N SER A 258 -4.98 -15.45 -26.93
CA SER A 258 -4.90 -16.88 -26.65
C SER A 258 -3.50 -17.36 -26.94
N ALA A 259 -2.84 -17.95 -25.95
CA ALA A 259 -1.55 -18.57 -26.13
C ALA A 259 -1.65 -19.73 -27.13
N THR A 260 -0.61 -19.89 -27.94
CA THR A 260 -0.48 -21.02 -28.87
C THR A 260 0.43 -22.07 -28.27
N ASP A 261 0.31 -23.34 -28.72
CA ASP A 261 1.23 -24.42 -28.28
C ASP A 261 2.70 -24.05 -28.49
N ASP A 262 3.03 -23.34 -29.58
CA ASP A 262 4.38 -22.86 -29.85
C ASP A 262 4.83 -21.82 -28.82
N PHE A 263 3.93 -20.90 -28.41
CA PHE A 263 4.24 -19.87 -27.42
C PHE A 263 4.36 -20.47 -26.03
N ASN A 264 3.50 -21.42 -25.68
CA ASN A 264 3.60 -22.15 -24.42
C ASN A 264 4.90 -22.94 -24.32
N ALA A 265 5.32 -23.62 -25.41
CA ALA A 265 6.62 -24.28 -25.46
C ALA A 265 7.77 -23.27 -25.27
N TYR A 266 7.70 -22.12 -25.97
CA TYR A 266 8.65 -21.04 -25.82
C TYR A 266 8.75 -20.56 -24.35
N LEU A 267 7.62 -20.30 -23.65
CA LEU A 267 7.62 -19.87 -22.27
C LEU A 267 8.19 -20.92 -21.31
N ASN A 268 7.90 -22.19 -21.55
CA ASN A 268 8.45 -23.30 -20.75
C ASN A 268 9.97 -23.46 -20.94
N ASP A 269 10.45 -23.20 -22.15
CA ASP A 269 11.89 -23.28 -22.47
C ASP A 269 12.65 -21.99 -22.10
N ASN A 270 11.93 -20.86 -21.95
CA ASN A 270 12.49 -19.53 -21.73
C ASN A 270 11.78 -18.83 -20.57
N ILE A 271 12.02 -19.28 -19.34
CA ILE A 271 11.58 -18.57 -18.13
C ILE A 271 12.25 -17.18 -18.13
N CYS A 272 11.44 -16.12 -18.06
CA CYS A 272 11.93 -14.74 -18.17
C CYS A 272 12.17 -14.05 -16.81
N TYR A 273 12.13 -14.81 -15.73
CA TYR A 273 12.18 -14.27 -14.37
C TYR A 273 13.08 -15.07 -13.43
N ASN A 274 13.53 -14.40 -12.37
CA ASN A 274 14.10 -14.99 -11.18
C ASN A 274 13.14 -14.82 -10.00
N LEU A 275 13.17 -15.75 -9.06
CA LEU A 275 12.34 -15.74 -7.86
C LEU A 275 13.19 -15.55 -6.60
N GLU A 276 12.83 -14.59 -5.76
CA GLU A 276 13.28 -14.54 -4.38
C GLU A 276 12.33 -15.39 -3.52
N SER A 277 12.51 -16.69 -3.52
CA SER A 277 11.63 -17.64 -2.85
C SER A 277 12.30 -18.24 -1.61
N ASN A 278 12.28 -17.53 -0.49
CA ASN A 278 12.71 -18.10 0.78
C ASN A 278 11.53 -18.13 1.78
N ALA A 279 11.69 -18.90 2.86
CA ALA A 279 10.63 -19.06 3.86
C ALA A 279 10.27 -17.74 4.57
N ASP A 280 11.22 -16.81 4.65
CA ASP A 280 11.04 -15.52 5.29
C ASP A 280 10.19 -14.56 4.43
N ASN A 281 10.11 -14.79 3.11
CA ASN A 281 9.31 -14.01 2.16
C ASN A 281 7.82 -14.38 2.19
N ALA A 282 7.37 -15.28 3.07
CA ALA A 282 5.97 -15.69 3.10
C ALA A 282 5.01 -14.55 3.49
N HIS A 283 5.45 -13.62 4.36
CA HIS A 283 4.62 -12.53 4.88
C HIS A 283 5.30 -11.17 4.87
N LYS A 284 6.63 -11.14 4.72
CA LYS A 284 7.41 -9.93 4.82
C LYS A 284 8.73 -10.05 4.07
N VAL A 285 9.14 -8.96 3.44
CA VAL A 285 10.43 -8.82 2.78
C VAL A 285 11.04 -7.46 3.14
N ILE A 286 12.35 -7.42 3.28
CA ILE A 286 13.09 -6.20 3.63
C ILE A 286 14.05 -5.88 2.48
N ASP A 287 13.93 -4.66 1.93
CA ASP A 287 14.71 -4.13 0.81
C ASP A 287 14.82 -5.13 -0.35
N PRO A 288 13.69 -5.65 -0.89
CA PRO A 288 13.74 -6.59 -2.01
C PRO A 288 14.27 -5.93 -3.27
N GLU A 289 14.89 -6.74 -4.15
CA GLU A 289 15.29 -6.29 -5.48
C GLU A 289 14.16 -6.47 -6.51
N GLY A 290 13.25 -7.44 -6.29
CA GLY A 290 12.18 -7.75 -7.21
C GLY A 290 10.84 -7.08 -6.89
N THR A 291 9.86 -7.33 -7.75
CA THR A 291 8.48 -6.85 -7.69
C THR A 291 7.53 -7.96 -7.23
N VAL A 292 6.56 -7.66 -6.36
CA VAL A 292 5.46 -8.58 -6.04
C VAL A 292 4.23 -8.27 -6.88
N TYR A 293 3.54 -9.30 -7.36
CA TYR A 293 2.31 -9.19 -8.15
C TYR A 293 1.13 -9.69 -7.33
N PHE A 294 0.06 -8.91 -7.29
CA PHE A 294 -1.21 -9.26 -6.67
C PHE A 294 -2.28 -9.35 -7.74
N GLU A 295 -3.08 -10.38 -7.68
CA GLU A 295 -4.28 -10.55 -8.46
C GLU A 295 -5.50 -10.45 -7.55
N ALA A 296 -6.48 -9.66 -7.95
CA ALA A 296 -7.72 -9.47 -7.21
C ALA A 296 -8.83 -10.40 -7.70
N ASN A 297 -9.53 -11.02 -6.74
CA ASN A 297 -10.77 -11.72 -7.01
C ASN A 297 -11.91 -10.72 -7.30
N SER A 298 -13.03 -11.20 -7.86
CA SER A 298 -14.19 -10.37 -8.17
C SER A 298 -14.68 -9.56 -6.96
N ALA A 299 -14.84 -8.26 -7.15
CA ALA A 299 -15.34 -7.35 -6.12
C ALA A 299 -16.86 -7.45 -5.87
N THR A 300 -17.62 -8.02 -6.82
CA THR A 300 -19.08 -8.16 -6.74
C THR A 300 -19.55 -9.58 -6.59
N GLY A 301 -18.69 -10.55 -6.95
CA GLY A 301 -19.08 -11.94 -7.08
C GLY A 301 -19.97 -12.24 -8.28
N SER A 302 -20.01 -11.32 -9.26
CA SER A 302 -20.79 -11.50 -10.49
C SER A 302 -20.29 -12.65 -11.36
N LYS A 303 -18.98 -12.93 -11.28
CA LYS A 303 -18.31 -14.00 -12.03
C LYS A 303 -17.08 -14.50 -11.26
N TYR A 304 -16.79 -15.78 -11.39
CA TYR A 304 -15.62 -16.43 -10.79
C TYR A 304 -15.01 -17.43 -11.74
N TYR A 305 -13.68 -17.61 -11.63
CA TYR A 305 -12.96 -18.71 -12.28
C TYR A 305 -12.40 -19.69 -11.25
N GLN A 306 -12.01 -20.85 -11.72
CA GLN A 306 -11.32 -21.86 -10.91
C GLN A 306 -9.81 -21.55 -10.89
N LEU A 307 -9.14 -22.01 -9.84
CA LEU A 307 -7.68 -22.03 -9.84
C LEU A 307 -7.14 -23.06 -10.84
N ILE A 308 -6.00 -22.76 -11.45
CA ILE A 308 -5.19 -23.74 -12.17
C ILE A 308 -4.87 -24.91 -11.23
N GLY A 309 -5.01 -26.14 -11.72
CA GLY A 309 -4.91 -27.35 -10.88
C GLY A 309 -3.53 -27.47 -10.20
N THR A 310 -2.47 -27.19 -10.90
CA THR A 310 -1.10 -27.17 -10.35
C THR A 310 -0.69 -25.71 -10.07
N GLN A 311 -0.32 -25.42 -8.83
CA GLN A 311 0.21 -24.09 -8.48
C GLN A 311 1.53 -23.84 -9.23
N GLN A 312 1.62 -22.67 -9.83
CA GLN A 312 2.83 -22.21 -10.51
C GLN A 312 3.93 -21.92 -9.47
N ASP A 313 5.19 -22.02 -9.87
CA ASP A 313 6.35 -21.84 -9.00
C ASP A 313 6.52 -20.41 -8.48
N TYR A 314 6.04 -19.43 -9.24
CA TYR A 314 6.05 -18.01 -8.85
C TYR A 314 4.94 -17.63 -7.86
N ILE A 315 3.94 -18.47 -7.64
CA ILE A 315 2.83 -18.19 -6.73
C ILE A 315 3.21 -18.54 -5.27
N ALA A 316 3.21 -17.54 -4.40
CA ALA A 316 3.44 -17.69 -2.97
C ALA A 316 2.15 -17.98 -2.19
N ALA A 317 1.03 -17.39 -2.62
CA ALA A 317 -0.29 -17.58 -2.00
C ALA A 317 -1.39 -17.46 -3.06
N ARG A 318 -2.44 -18.28 -2.97
CA ARG A 318 -3.60 -18.21 -3.85
C ARG A 318 -4.86 -18.70 -3.15
N SER A 319 -6.01 -18.24 -3.60
CA SER A 319 -7.30 -18.70 -3.09
C SER A 319 -8.43 -18.44 -4.09
N GLN A 320 -9.40 -19.37 -4.13
CA GLN A 320 -10.71 -19.08 -4.70
C GLN A 320 -11.76 -19.26 -3.61
N SER A 321 -12.18 -18.16 -3.02
CA SER A 321 -13.15 -18.15 -1.91
C SER A 321 -14.60 -18.31 -2.38
N TRP A 322 -14.89 -18.12 -3.69
CA TRP A 322 -16.24 -18.03 -4.26
C TRP A 322 -17.09 -16.93 -3.58
N ARG A 323 -16.44 -15.88 -3.13
CA ARG A 323 -17.02 -14.72 -2.46
C ARG A 323 -16.36 -13.45 -2.95
N PRO A 324 -17.09 -12.32 -2.94
CA PRO A 324 -16.49 -11.04 -3.23
C PRO A 324 -15.35 -10.73 -2.23
N THR A 325 -14.28 -10.15 -2.73
CA THR A 325 -13.15 -9.71 -1.90
C THR A 325 -12.75 -8.28 -2.22
N TYR A 326 -12.06 -7.67 -1.28
CA TYR A 326 -11.33 -6.43 -1.48
C TYR A 326 -9.99 -6.50 -0.72
N SER A 327 -9.04 -5.71 -1.17
CA SER A 327 -7.75 -5.57 -0.47
C SER A 327 -7.58 -4.16 0.07
N VAL A 328 -6.84 -4.03 1.15
CA VAL A 328 -6.38 -2.74 1.70
C VAL A 328 -4.86 -2.71 1.61
N ILE A 329 -4.35 -1.63 1.05
CA ILE A 329 -2.92 -1.36 0.95
C ILE A 329 -2.61 -0.22 1.90
N ASP A 330 -1.88 -0.51 2.98
CA ASP A 330 -1.41 0.45 3.96
C ASP A 330 0.01 0.89 3.59
N ILE A 331 0.21 2.19 3.39
CA ILE A 331 1.48 2.76 2.93
C ILE A 331 1.99 3.78 3.94
N THR A 332 3.24 3.63 4.32
CA THR A 332 4.00 4.58 5.13
C THR A 332 5.27 5.02 4.37
N ASP A 333 6.17 5.74 5.02
CA ASP A 333 7.47 6.07 4.43
C ASP A 333 8.43 4.87 4.34
N VAL A 334 8.18 3.77 5.06
CA VAL A 334 9.05 2.59 5.08
C VAL A 334 8.34 1.26 4.86
N THR A 335 7.01 1.21 4.90
CA THR A 335 6.25 -0.03 4.68
C THR A 335 5.16 0.14 3.63
N LEU A 336 4.95 -0.90 2.82
CA LEU A 336 3.78 -1.13 2.00
C LEU A 336 3.22 -2.49 2.39
N THR A 337 2.00 -2.53 2.95
CA THR A 337 1.37 -3.76 3.42
C THR A 337 0.05 -3.97 2.70
N VAL A 338 -0.14 -5.13 2.10
CA VAL A 338 -1.40 -5.53 1.44
C VAL A 338 -2.07 -6.61 2.27
N ARG A 339 -3.39 -6.45 2.51
CA ARG A 339 -4.26 -7.45 3.14
C ARG A 339 -5.53 -7.59 2.34
N THR A 340 -5.98 -8.81 2.12
CA THR A 340 -7.22 -9.10 1.40
C THR A 340 -8.29 -9.61 2.37
N TYR A 341 -9.53 -9.17 2.16
CA TYR A 341 -10.66 -9.43 3.04
C TYR A 341 -11.84 -10.02 2.27
N ASP A 342 -12.60 -10.90 2.93
CA ASP A 342 -13.94 -11.30 2.50
C ASP A 342 -14.89 -10.10 2.67
N ALA A 343 -15.54 -9.68 1.59
CA ALA A 343 -16.40 -8.49 1.62
C ALA A 343 -17.67 -8.65 2.47
N ALA A 344 -18.11 -9.89 2.75
CA ALA A 344 -19.31 -10.12 3.54
C ALA A 344 -19.04 -10.14 5.04
N THR A 345 -17.83 -10.54 5.46
CA THR A 345 -17.50 -10.73 6.89
C THR A 345 -16.48 -9.71 7.40
N ASN A 346 -15.73 -9.04 6.52
CA ASN A 346 -14.56 -8.23 6.83
C ASN A 346 -13.45 -9.01 7.57
N GLU A 347 -13.46 -10.34 7.47
CA GLU A 347 -12.38 -11.16 7.96
C GLU A 347 -11.26 -11.23 6.91
N GLU A 348 -10.01 -11.24 7.36
CA GLU A 348 -8.89 -11.42 6.46
C GLU A 348 -8.99 -12.77 5.77
N LEU A 349 -8.85 -12.77 4.43
CA LEU A 349 -8.87 -13.98 3.62
C LEU A 349 -7.67 -14.84 3.98
N VAL A 350 -7.91 -16.12 4.14
CA VAL A 350 -6.86 -17.13 4.32
C VAL A 350 -6.70 -17.89 2.99
N ALA A 351 -5.51 -17.85 2.44
CA ALA A 351 -5.18 -18.54 1.21
C ALA A 351 -5.01 -20.07 1.42
N ASP A 352 -4.90 -20.80 0.33
CA ASP A 352 -4.70 -22.25 0.33
C ASP A 352 -3.50 -22.62 1.22
N GLY A 353 -3.60 -23.73 1.92
CA GLY A 353 -2.58 -24.15 2.89
C GLY A 353 -2.57 -23.37 4.21
N GLY A 354 -3.53 -22.47 4.44
CA GLY A 354 -3.62 -21.68 5.68
C GLY A 354 -2.70 -20.46 5.71
N ILE A 355 -2.27 -19.98 4.53
CA ILE A 355 -1.38 -18.83 4.40
C ILE A 355 -2.19 -17.54 4.59
N ALA A 356 -1.77 -16.65 5.49
CA ALA A 356 -2.36 -15.32 5.62
C ALA A 356 -2.08 -14.46 4.38
N THR A 357 -3.05 -13.62 4.00
CA THR A 357 -2.90 -12.74 2.83
C THR A 357 -2.05 -11.50 3.13
N ALA A 358 -1.89 -11.15 4.41
CA ALA A 358 -1.05 -10.04 4.82
C ALA A 358 0.39 -10.20 4.31
N TYR A 359 0.84 -9.22 3.54
CA TYR A 359 2.21 -9.17 3.01
C TYR A 359 2.78 -7.76 3.11
N THR A 360 3.98 -7.66 3.66
CA THR A 360 4.63 -6.37 3.91
C THR A 360 5.97 -6.28 3.18
N ILE A 361 6.13 -5.24 2.38
CA ILE A 361 7.42 -4.79 1.85
C ILE A 361 7.95 -3.71 2.79
N VAL A 362 9.20 -3.84 3.19
CA VAL A 362 9.92 -2.84 4.01
C VAL A 362 11.04 -2.24 3.19
N LYS A 363 11.06 -0.92 3.03
CA LYS A 363 12.21 -0.15 2.55
C LYS A 363 12.77 0.63 3.73
N GLN A 364 13.87 0.16 4.28
CA GLN A 364 14.42 0.71 5.51
C GLN A 364 14.76 2.20 5.39
N ALA A 365 14.56 2.95 6.47
CA ALA A 365 15.08 4.31 6.58
C ALA A 365 16.61 4.29 6.66
N ASP A 366 17.28 5.33 6.13
CA ASP A 366 18.72 5.52 6.33
C ASP A 366 19.01 5.82 7.81
N LYS A 367 19.73 4.94 8.46
CA LYS A 367 20.09 5.00 9.88
C LYS A 367 21.55 5.37 10.13
N THR A 368 22.31 5.66 9.08
CA THR A 368 23.77 5.92 9.17
C THR A 368 24.08 7.00 10.19
N SER A 369 23.34 8.11 10.14
CA SER A 369 23.50 9.22 11.07
C SER A 369 23.13 8.85 12.52
N LEU A 370 22.08 8.03 12.71
CA LEU A 370 21.65 7.57 14.03
C LEU A 370 22.69 6.64 14.65
N VAL A 371 23.20 5.67 13.88
CA VAL A 371 24.25 4.75 14.34
C VAL A 371 25.50 5.52 14.77
N SER A 372 25.96 6.49 13.97
CA SER A 372 27.10 7.35 14.32
C SER A 372 26.85 8.17 15.60
N ALA A 373 25.62 8.69 15.76
CA ALA A 373 25.26 9.44 16.97
C ALA A 373 25.21 8.56 18.24
N ILE A 374 24.75 7.29 18.10
CA ILE A 374 24.76 6.30 19.19
C ILE A 374 26.21 6.02 19.62
N GLU A 375 27.12 5.77 18.68
CA GLU A 375 28.54 5.50 18.99
C GLU A 375 29.20 6.70 19.70
N GLU A 376 28.92 7.92 19.24
CA GLU A 376 29.46 9.15 19.89
C GLU A 376 28.89 9.33 21.30
N ALA A 377 27.57 9.16 21.47
CA ALA A 377 26.91 9.26 22.78
C ALA A 377 27.43 8.21 23.76
N GLN A 378 27.60 6.96 23.31
CA GLN A 378 28.15 5.87 24.13
C GLN A 378 29.59 6.18 24.59
N LYS A 379 30.42 6.69 23.66
CA LYS A 379 31.78 7.09 24.00
C LYS A 379 31.82 8.17 25.10
N LYS A 380 30.99 9.22 24.96
CA LYS A 380 30.89 10.29 25.96
C LYS A 380 30.42 9.77 27.33
N LEU A 381 29.43 8.88 27.34
CA LEU A 381 28.92 8.25 28.54
C LEU A 381 29.99 7.36 29.21
N ASP A 382 30.78 6.61 28.44
CA ASP A 382 31.88 5.81 28.98
C ASP A 382 33.00 6.67 29.58
N GLU A 383 33.31 7.83 28.98
CA GLU A 383 34.22 8.83 29.55
C GLU A 383 33.66 9.40 30.86
N ALA A 384 32.35 9.71 30.91
CA ALA A 384 31.67 10.16 32.13
C ALA A 384 31.74 9.11 33.25
N LYS A 385 31.46 7.83 32.94
CA LYS A 385 31.60 6.69 33.86
C LYS A 385 33.03 6.59 34.44
N LYS A 386 34.04 6.67 33.58
CA LYS A 386 35.44 6.58 33.97
C LYS A 386 35.90 7.76 34.86
N SER A 387 35.32 8.93 34.68
CA SER A 387 35.67 10.12 35.44
C SER A 387 35.29 10.01 36.92
N GLY A 388 34.28 9.21 37.27
CA GLY A 388 33.74 9.08 38.62
C GLY A 388 33.12 10.38 39.18
N LEU A 389 32.82 11.36 38.32
CA LEU A 389 32.32 12.69 38.68
C LEU A 389 30.79 12.79 38.69
N TYR A 390 30.07 11.79 38.20
CA TYR A 390 28.63 11.83 38.00
C TYR A 390 27.91 10.76 38.82
N THR A 391 26.66 11.03 39.19
CA THR A 391 25.85 10.10 39.98
C THR A 391 25.44 8.88 39.14
N ASP A 392 25.36 7.70 39.78
CA ASP A 392 24.96 6.45 39.12
C ASP A 392 23.55 6.57 38.50
N ALA A 393 22.64 7.29 39.16
CA ALA A 393 21.30 7.52 38.65
C ALA A 393 21.31 8.30 37.32
N SER A 394 22.09 9.36 37.22
CA SER A 394 22.20 10.16 35.98
C SER A 394 22.89 9.42 34.86
N ILE A 395 23.86 8.56 35.16
CA ILE A 395 24.52 7.67 34.23
C ILE A 395 23.49 6.64 33.66
N ALA A 396 22.65 6.09 34.54
CA ALA A 396 21.60 5.15 34.12
C ALA A 396 20.53 5.82 33.21
N GLU A 397 20.13 7.07 33.51
CA GLU A 397 19.21 7.82 32.65
C GLU A 397 19.82 8.11 31.27
N ALA A 398 21.09 8.49 31.22
CA ALA A 398 21.81 8.71 29.98
C ALA A 398 21.94 7.42 29.15
N GLN A 399 22.23 6.27 29.81
CA GLN A 399 22.27 4.97 29.14
C GLN A 399 20.91 4.57 28.54
N ALA A 400 19.82 4.83 29.28
CA ALA A 400 18.47 4.51 28.79
C ALA A 400 18.11 5.25 27.51
N LEU A 401 18.58 6.48 27.29
CA LEU A 401 18.41 7.20 26.02
C LEU A 401 19.17 6.53 24.88
N ILE A 402 20.40 6.07 25.15
CA ILE A 402 21.21 5.35 24.15
C ILE A 402 20.55 4.01 23.79
N ASP A 403 20.09 3.26 24.78
CA ASP A 403 19.43 1.97 24.58
C ASP A 403 18.11 2.13 23.78
N ALA A 404 17.35 3.20 24.05
CA ALA A 404 16.15 3.52 23.27
C ALA A 404 16.50 3.86 21.81
N ALA A 405 17.55 4.63 21.58
CA ALA A 405 18.02 4.95 20.22
C ALA A 405 18.53 3.69 19.48
N GLN A 406 19.23 2.78 20.20
CA GLN A 406 19.65 1.49 19.64
C GLN A 406 18.45 0.63 19.24
N THR A 407 17.38 0.60 20.04
CA THR A 407 16.13 -0.10 19.70
C THR A 407 15.56 0.39 18.38
N ILE A 408 15.59 1.70 18.13
CA ILE A 408 15.14 2.28 16.84
C ILE A 408 16.12 1.90 15.71
N ALA A 409 17.42 1.92 15.95
CA ALA A 409 18.42 1.52 14.96
C ALA A 409 18.26 0.06 14.52
N ASP A 410 17.90 -0.83 15.44
CA ASP A 410 17.71 -2.26 15.19
C ASP A 410 16.33 -2.59 14.56
N ASN A 411 15.36 -1.69 14.66
CA ASN A 411 14.02 -1.91 14.10
C ASN A 411 14.00 -1.62 12.59
N ALA A 412 13.86 -2.65 11.75
CA ALA A 412 13.78 -2.52 10.30
C ALA A 412 12.61 -1.61 9.83
N GLU A 413 11.53 -1.54 10.61
CA GLU A 413 10.33 -0.76 10.28
C GLU A 413 10.32 0.63 10.95
N ALA A 414 11.43 1.05 11.56
CA ALA A 414 11.51 2.40 12.10
C ALA A 414 11.39 3.44 10.97
N THR A 415 10.44 4.36 11.13
CA THR A 415 10.20 5.40 10.14
C THR A 415 11.34 6.42 10.11
N THR A 416 11.47 7.17 9.02
CA THR A 416 12.43 8.29 8.93
C THR A 416 12.23 9.28 10.10
N LYS A 417 10.99 9.47 10.53
CA LYS A 417 10.65 10.31 11.68
C LYS A 417 11.15 9.72 13.00
N ASP A 418 11.00 8.39 13.20
CA ASP A 418 11.50 7.71 14.40
C ASP A 418 13.03 7.82 14.49
N VAL A 419 13.71 7.58 13.36
CA VAL A 419 15.17 7.72 13.25
C VAL A 419 15.62 9.14 13.57
N ALA A 420 14.97 10.16 13.02
CA ALA A 420 15.28 11.56 13.31
C ALA A 420 15.01 11.92 14.77
N SER A 421 13.91 11.44 15.36
CA SER A 421 13.54 11.68 16.75
C SER A 421 14.53 11.02 17.71
N ALA A 422 14.96 9.78 17.42
CA ALA A 422 15.97 9.08 18.22
C ALA A 422 17.32 9.79 18.16
N ALA A 423 17.76 10.24 16.98
CA ALA A 423 18.99 11.01 16.82
C ALA A 423 18.94 12.34 17.59
N ALA A 424 17.81 13.05 17.54
CA ALA A 424 17.63 14.30 18.31
C ALA A 424 17.66 14.04 19.84
N GLY A 425 17.06 12.92 20.30
CA GLY A 425 17.06 12.54 21.72
C GLY A 425 18.46 12.28 22.28
N LEU A 426 19.40 11.83 21.46
CA LEU A 426 20.79 11.61 21.89
C LEU A 426 21.55 12.92 22.22
N ALA A 427 21.11 14.07 21.71
CA ALA A 427 21.68 15.36 22.06
C ALA A 427 21.47 15.69 23.56
N ASP A 428 20.48 15.09 24.19
CA ASP A 428 20.17 15.31 25.61
C ASP A 428 20.99 14.42 26.56
N VAL A 429 21.78 13.46 26.06
CA VAL A 429 22.56 12.51 26.90
C VAL A 429 23.50 13.23 27.87
N GLU A 430 24.23 14.25 27.41
CA GLU A 430 25.13 15.02 28.27
C GLU A 430 24.35 15.86 29.30
N SER A 431 23.19 16.39 28.93
CA SER A 431 22.37 17.21 29.83
C SER A 431 21.76 16.42 30.99
N LYS A 432 21.67 15.09 30.87
CA LYS A 432 21.22 14.18 31.93
C LYS A 432 22.28 13.93 33.01
N LEU A 433 23.56 14.18 32.72
CA LEU A 433 24.63 13.87 33.60
C LEU A 433 24.69 14.87 34.76
N VAL A 434 24.43 14.40 35.98
CA VAL A 434 24.44 15.20 37.23
C VAL A 434 25.73 14.90 37.99
N LYS A 435 26.57 15.94 38.25
CA LYS A 435 27.80 15.80 39.03
C LYS A 435 27.48 15.43 40.47
N ILE A 436 28.33 14.59 41.03
CA ILE A 436 28.32 14.29 42.46
C ILE A 436 28.68 15.57 43.23
N ASP A 437 27.80 15.99 44.12
CA ASP A 437 28.08 17.11 45.02
C ASP A 437 29.05 16.62 46.11
N ASN A 438 30.34 16.81 45.88
CA ASN A 438 31.37 16.62 46.92
C ASN A 438 31.36 17.87 47.77
N GLY A 439 30.38 17.99 48.66
CA GLY A 439 30.25 19.11 49.58
C GLY A 439 31.61 19.51 50.11
N ASN A 440 32.08 20.68 49.71
CA ASN A 440 33.28 21.31 50.25
C ASN A 440 32.96 21.64 51.71
N LYS A 441 33.48 20.84 52.63
CA LYS A 441 33.61 21.26 54.02
C LYS A 441 34.73 22.27 54.07
N ASP A 442 34.47 23.52 53.75
CA ASP A 442 35.29 24.61 54.11
C ASP A 442 35.14 24.80 55.65
N ASP A 443 36.24 24.56 56.36
CA ASP A 443 36.42 24.77 57.77
C ASP A 443 35.97 26.18 58.18
N ASP A 444 34.92 26.21 58.97
CA ASP A 444 34.41 27.37 59.65
C ASP A 444 35.45 27.78 60.71
N LYS A 445 36.21 28.82 60.44
CA LYS A 445 36.95 29.60 61.49
C LYS A 445 36.14 30.83 61.79
N ASN A 446 35.46 30.71 62.93
CA ASN A 446 35.01 31.69 63.87
C ASN A 446 35.73 33.05 63.74
N ASP A 447 34.98 34.12 63.55
CA ASP A 447 35.27 35.39 64.25
C ASP A 447 33.96 36.16 64.49
N ASP A 448 33.71 36.33 65.80
CA ASP A 448 32.68 37.18 66.37
C ASP A 448 32.85 38.65 65.94
N VAL A 449 31.77 39.29 65.47
CA VAL A 449 31.50 40.72 65.77
C VAL A 449 29.96 40.96 65.71
N LYS A 450 29.58 41.62 66.80
CA LYS A 450 28.21 41.98 67.19
C LYS A 450 27.58 43.05 66.32
N ASP A 451 26.22 42.93 66.26
CA ASP A 451 25.19 43.96 66.55
C ASP A 451 25.09 45.21 65.68
N ASP A 452 23.95 45.40 65.09
CA ASP A 452 22.95 46.44 65.36
C ASP A 452 22.16 46.89 64.10
N ASP A 453 20.88 46.82 64.29
CA ASP A 453 19.79 47.72 63.89
C ASP A 453 19.32 47.90 62.36
N LYS A 454 18.08 47.49 62.20
CA LYS A 454 16.93 48.17 61.53
C LYS A 454 17.10 48.75 60.09
N ASP A 455 16.30 48.40 59.18
CA ASP A 455 14.98 48.93 58.89
C ASP A 455 14.44 48.43 57.56
N VAL A 456 13.17 48.21 57.58
CA VAL A 456 12.22 47.95 56.49
C VAL A 456 12.34 48.94 55.33
N VAL A 457 12.25 48.46 54.06
CA VAL A 457 11.41 49.04 53.02
C VAL A 457 10.99 48.01 51.97
N ALA A 458 9.67 47.95 51.77
CA ALA A 458 9.01 47.24 50.70
C ALA A 458 9.25 47.87 49.36
N GLY A 459 9.17 47.08 48.30
CA GLY A 459 8.77 47.67 47.02
C GLY A 459 9.20 46.97 45.74
N TYR A 460 8.19 46.55 45.04
CA TYR A 460 8.05 46.36 43.60
C TYR A 460 8.44 45.03 42.96
N ALA A 461 7.39 44.27 42.75
CA ALA A 461 7.28 43.26 41.70
C ALA A 461 7.50 43.87 40.32
N LYS A 462 8.29 43.22 39.48
CA LYS A 462 8.25 43.40 38.04
C LYS A 462 7.83 42.09 37.40
N GLU A 463 6.65 42.11 36.82
CA GLU A 463 6.11 41.06 36.01
C GLU A 463 7.05 40.78 34.80
N GLY A 464 7.45 39.53 34.67
CA GLY A 464 8.09 38.99 33.51
C GLY A 464 7.29 37.77 33.07
N THR A 465 6.55 37.93 31.98
CA THR A 465 5.77 36.90 31.31
C THR A 465 6.62 35.72 30.88
N GLY A 466 6.55 34.64 31.65
CA GLY A 466 7.07 33.35 31.28
C GLY A 466 5.90 32.48 30.78
N MET A 467 5.82 32.22 29.47
CA MET A 467 4.89 31.29 28.90
C MET A 467 5.29 29.88 29.31
N ALA A 468 4.55 29.27 30.22
CA ALA A 468 4.70 27.87 30.55
C ALA A 468 4.08 27.05 29.41
N ILE A 469 4.95 26.42 28.63
CA ILE A 469 4.55 25.42 27.63
C ILE A 469 4.31 24.12 28.38
N TRP A 470 3.04 23.73 28.50
CA TRP A 470 2.65 22.43 28.99
C TRP A 470 2.91 21.39 27.89
N PHE A 471 3.98 20.62 28.02
CA PHE A 471 4.12 19.37 27.28
C PHE A 471 3.29 18.30 27.98
N THR A 472 2.17 17.96 27.39
CA THR A 472 1.45 16.73 27.73
C THR A 472 2.26 15.56 27.20
N LEU A 473 2.84 14.78 28.11
CA LEU A 473 3.36 13.44 27.83
C LEU A 473 2.18 12.56 27.36
N ALA A 474 2.10 12.30 26.06
CA ALA A 474 1.30 11.20 25.55
C ALA A 474 2.07 9.90 25.87
N GLY A 475 1.50 9.11 26.75
CA GLY A 475 2.10 7.87 27.20
C GLY A 475 2.24 6.86 26.06
N VAL A 476 3.44 6.31 25.98
CA VAL A 476 3.73 5.10 25.20
C VAL A 476 2.98 3.95 25.88
N ALA A 477 1.95 3.44 25.22
CA ALA A 477 1.25 2.25 25.66
C ALA A 477 2.18 1.03 25.43
N PHE A 478 2.71 0.49 26.50
CA PHE A 478 3.31 -0.84 26.51
C PHE A 478 2.22 -1.88 26.22
N ILE A 479 2.29 -2.52 25.07
CA ILE A 479 1.54 -3.75 24.82
C ILE A 479 2.32 -4.88 25.50
N GLY A 480 1.94 -5.15 26.74
CA GLY A 480 2.39 -6.34 27.46
C GLY A 480 1.71 -7.58 26.91
N LEU A 481 2.52 -8.54 26.54
CA LEU A 481 2.11 -9.93 26.25
C LEU A 481 1.40 -10.49 27.48
N THR A 482 0.09 -10.64 27.45
CA THR A 482 -0.67 -11.43 28.43
C THR A 482 -0.88 -12.83 27.87
N ALA A 483 -0.12 -13.76 28.44
CA ALA A 483 -0.37 -15.19 28.29
C ALA A 483 -1.77 -15.52 28.84
N VAL A 484 -2.67 -15.98 27.98
CA VAL A 484 -3.98 -16.49 28.40
C VAL A 484 -3.79 -17.90 28.95
N LEU A 485 -3.84 -18.00 30.29
CA LEU A 485 -4.06 -19.28 30.97
C LEU A 485 -5.53 -19.68 30.78
N VAL A 486 -5.74 -20.73 30.01
CA VAL A 486 -7.02 -21.42 29.88
C VAL A 486 -7.32 -22.08 31.23
N SER A 487 -8.29 -21.57 31.98
CA SER A 487 -8.90 -22.27 33.11
C SER A 487 -10.22 -22.89 32.68
N ASP A 488 -10.19 -24.18 32.62
CA ASP A 488 -11.31 -25.12 32.49
C ASP A 488 -12.37 -24.88 33.57
N ARG A 489 -13.61 -24.55 33.19
CA ARG A 489 -14.76 -24.71 34.07
C ARG A 489 -15.94 -25.29 33.30
N LYS A 490 -16.07 -26.61 33.45
CA LYS A 490 -17.34 -27.35 33.24
C LYS A 490 -18.43 -26.75 34.12
N ARG A 491 -19.58 -26.45 33.57
CA ARG A 491 -20.91 -26.66 34.23
C ARG A 491 -22.00 -26.86 33.17
N LYS A 492 -22.54 -27.95 33.29
CA LYS A 492 -23.79 -28.67 33.14
C LYS A 492 -25.05 -27.79 33.17
N GLN A 493 -26.01 -28.21 32.28
CA GLN A 493 -27.48 -28.20 32.41
C GLN A 493 -28.15 -26.81 32.32
N GLN A 494 -28.95 -26.55 31.34
CA GLN A 494 -30.23 -27.14 30.91
C GLN A 494 -30.47 -26.88 29.43
#